data_6e952f8ebaa2ac7a0a5bf097e2ede051
#
_entry.id   6e952f8ebaa2ac7a0a5bf097e2ede051
#
_cell.length_a   1.000
_cell.length_b   1.000
_cell.length_c   1.000
_cell.angle_alpha   90.00
_cell.angle_beta   90.00
_cell.angle_gamma   90.00
#
_symmetry.space_group_name_H-M   'P 1'
#
loop_
_entity.id
_entity.type
_entity.pdbx_description
1 polymer ?
#
loop_
_entity_poly.entity_id
_entity_poly.type
_entity_poly.pdbx_seq_one_letter_code
_entity_poly.pdbx_strand_id
1 'polypeptide(L)'
;AELYLSYAEACIAYNKDGYLEKGMVKLDRIRERAGLLSVKDSWKNEKNPIVSYEGNGGLNGKLTEIVRQERMIELYLEQQNFWDIRRWKLGDKYFNVPVKGMNIDATDINGFATVKTLPDVRNFDTPRQYLLPIPAAEVSKNPNMVQNPNY
;
A
#
# COMPACT_ATOMS: atom_id res chain seq x y z
N ALA A 1 -5.92 -10.32 -10.62
CA ALA A 1 -6.11 -9.16 -9.74
C ALA A 1 -5.09 -8.05 -10.03
N GLU A 2 -3.80 -8.37 -10.09
CA GLU A 2 -2.71 -7.41 -10.29
C GLU A 2 -2.94 -6.48 -11.50
N LEU A 3 -3.30 -7.02 -12.66
CA LEU A 3 -3.56 -6.24 -13.88
C LEU A 3 -4.73 -5.25 -13.70
N TYR A 4 -5.80 -5.68 -13.02
CA TYR A 4 -6.94 -4.81 -12.74
C TYR A 4 -6.57 -3.69 -11.77
N LEU A 5 -5.80 -4.00 -10.74
CA LEU A 5 -5.31 -3.01 -9.77
C LEU A 5 -4.34 -2.03 -10.40
N SER A 6 -3.43 -2.50 -11.25
CA SER A 6 -2.49 -1.63 -11.98
C SER A 6 -3.22 -0.71 -12.96
N TYR A 7 -4.23 -1.22 -13.66
CA TYR A 7 -5.07 -0.41 -14.53
C TYR A 7 -5.88 0.62 -13.73
N ALA A 8 -6.49 0.21 -12.60
CA ALA A 8 -7.24 1.11 -11.73
C ALA A 8 -6.35 2.24 -11.18
N GLU A 9 -5.17 1.91 -10.69
CA GLU A 9 -4.20 2.89 -10.19
C GLU A 9 -3.79 3.90 -11.29
N ALA A 10 -3.48 3.41 -12.48
CA ALA A 10 -3.11 4.27 -13.61
C ALA A 10 -4.27 5.20 -14.03
N CYS A 11 -5.49 4.67 -14.10
CA CYS A 11 -6.67 5.46 -14.44
C CYS A 11 -6.98 6.54 -13.40
N ILE A 12 -6.85 6.21 -12.11
CA ILE A 12 -7.06 7.14 -11.00
C ILE A 12 -5.97 8.23 -11.03
N ALA A 13 -4.72 7.87 -11.27
CA ALA A 13 -3.62 8.82 -11.38
C ALA A 13 -3.77 9.75 -12.59
N TYR A 14 -4.23 9.24 -13.73
CA TYR A 14 -4.45 10.04 -14.93
C TYR A 14 -5.61 11.03 -14.77
N ASN A 15 -6.70 10.61 -14.17
CA ASN A 15 -7.85 11.43 -13.75
C ASN A 15 -8.44 12.37 -14.81
N LYS A 16 -8.50 11.96 -16.08
CA LYS A 16 -9.06 12.74 -17.18
C LYS A 16 -9.97 11.86 -18.05
N ASP A 17 -10.82 12.49 -18.86
CA ASP A 17 -11.56 11.84 -19.96
C ASP A 17 -12.37 10.60 -19.55
N GLY A 18 -12.96 10.58 -18.35
CA GLY A 18 -13.73 9.45 -17.82
C GLY A 18 -12.89 8.22 -17.41
N TYR A 19 -11.56 8.33 -17.37
CA TYR A 19 -10.70 7.23 -16.90
C TYR A 19 -10.88 6.91 -15.41
N LEU A 20 -11.22 7.91 -14.60
CA LEU A 20 -11.51 7.69 -13.19
C LEU A 20 -12.58 6.61 -13.01
N GLU A 21 -13.70 6.75 -13.72
CA GLU A 21 -14.80 5.78 -13.68
C GLU A 21 -14.35 4.40 -14.18
N LYS A 22 -13.56 4.36 -15.27
CA LYS A 22 -13.00 3.10 -15.79
C LYS A 22 -12.12 2.40 -14.76
N GLY A 23 -11.32 3.17 -13.99
CA GLY A 23 -10.50 2.65 -12.91
C GLY A 23 -11.35 2.06 -11.77
N MET A 24 -12.38 2.80 -11.34
CA MET A 24 -13.31 2.35 -10.31
C MET A 24 -14.02 1.05 -10.69
N VAL A 25 -14.50 0.95 -11.93
CA VAL A 25 -15.14 -0.29 -12.44
C VAL A 25 -14.20 -1.50 -12.32
N LYS A 26 -12.90 -1.33 -12.58
CA LYS A 26 -11.93 -2.44 -12.45
C LYS A 26 -11.66 -2.80 -11.00
N LEU A 27 -11.60 -1.82 -10.13
CA LEU A 27 -11.46 -2.03 -8.69
C LEU A 27 -12.69 -2.73 -8.11
N ASP A 28 -13.88 -2.30 -8.50
CA ASP A 28 -15.15 -2.91 -8.08
C ASP A 28 -15.28 -4.38 -8.50
N ARG A 29 -14.70 -4.77 -9.65
CA ARG A 29 -14.66 -6.17 -10.07
C ARG A 29 -13.90 -7.08 -9.10
N ILE A 30 -12.82 -6.58 -8.50
CA ILE A 30 -12.07 -7.33 -7.49
C ILE A 30 -12.89 -7.47 -6.22
N ARG A 31 -13.52 -6.38 -5.80
CA ARG A 31 -14.38 -6.33 -4.62
C ARG A 31 -15.60 -7.22 -4.76
N GLU A 32 -16.27 -7.19 -5.91
CA GLU A 32 -17.40 -8.06 -6.25
C GLU A 32 -17.03 -9.55 -6.13
N ARG A 33 -15.86 -9.95 -6.64
CA ARG A 33 -15.35 -11.32 -6.49
C ARG A 33 -15.20 -11.73 -5.03
N ALA A 34 -14.82 -10.79 -4.16
CA ALA A 34 -14.67 -11.01 -2.72
C ALA A 34 -16.00 -10.86 -1.95
N GLY A 35 -17.12 -10.64 -2.63
CA GLY A 35 -18.43 -10.41 -2.00
C GLY A 35 -18.56 -9.07 -1.29
N LEU A 36 -17.72 -8.09 -1.63
CA LEU A 36 -17.73 -6.76 -1.03
C LEU A 36 -18.57 -5.78 -1.87
N LEU A 37 -19.09 -4.75 -1.20
CA LEU A 37 -19.74 -3.63 -1.86
C LEU A 37 -18.77 -2.84 -2.75
N SER A 38 -19.32 -2.05 -3.68
CA SER A 38 -18.53 -1.13 -4.51
C SER A 38 -17.66 -0.21 -3.66
N VAL A 39 -16.57 0.32 -4.23
CA VAL A 39 -15.74 1.35 -3.57
C VAL A 39 -16.61 2.49 -3.07
N LYS A 40 -17.47 3.01 -3.93
CA LYS A 40 -18.36 4.13 -3.61
C LYS A 40 -19.25 3.85 -2.41
N ASP A 41 -19.85 2.67 -2.34
CA ASP A 41 -20.79 2.33 -1.27
C ASP A 41 -20.07 1.98 0.03
N SER A 42 -18.92 1.31 -0.05
CA SER A 42 -18.12 0.95 1.12
C SER A 42 -17.50 2.15 1.82
N TRP A 43 -16.93 3.08 1.03
CA TRP A 43 -16.16 4.19 1.59
C TRP A 43 -16.96 5.47 1.81
N LYS A 44 -18.20 5.52 1.39
CA LYS A 44 -19.10 6.67 1.55
C LYS A 44 -19.29 7.10 3.00
N ASN A 45 -19.42 6.13 3.90
CA ASN A 45 -19.69 6.34 5.31
C ASN A 45 -18.54 5.89 6.22
N GLU A 46 -17.38 5.56 5.63
CA GLU A 46 -16.25 5.07 6.41
C GLU A 46 -15.66 6.19 7.28
N LYS A 47 -15.55 5.91 8.56
CA LYS A 47 -14.96 6.81 9.55
C LYS A 47 -13.47 6.54 9.79
N ASN A 48 -12.86 5.64 9.01
CA ASN A 48 -11.45 5.34 9.13
C ASN A 48 -10.61 6.60 8.88
N PRO A 49 -9.83 7.09 9.84
CA PRO A 49 -9.02 8.29 9.69
C PRO A 49 -7.92 8.17 8.65
N ILE A 50 -7.51 6.95 8.29
CA ILE A 50 -6.47 6.69 7.28
C ILE A 50 -7.05 6.77 5.87
N VAL A 51 -8.28 6.30 5.70
CA VAL A 51 -8.96 6.25 4.41
C VAL A 51 -10.39 6.72 4.60
N SER A 52 -10.64 8.01 4.47
CA SER A 52 -12.01 8.54 4.45
C SER A 52 -12.40 8.92 3.02
N TYR A 53 -13.64 8.70 2.63
CA TYR A 53 -14.12 9.03 1.28
C TYR A 53 -14.11 10.55 0.99
N GLU A 54 -14.23 11.37 2.01
CA GLU A 54 -14.24 12.83 1.93
C GLU A 54 -13.07 13.45 2.71
N GLY A 55 -11.92 13.65 2.21
CA GLY A 55 -10.79 14.28 2.87
C GLY A 55 -10.09 15.35 2.06
N ASN A 56 -9.07 15.92 2.65
CA ASN A 56 -8.24 16.95 2.04
C ASN A 56 -7.57 16.42 0.76
N GLY A 57 -7.94 16.91 -0.38
CA GLY A 57 -7.45 16.47 -1.69
C GLY A 57 -8.55 15.98 -2.64
N GLY A 58 -9.81 16.04 -2.21
CA GLY A 58 -10.96 15.64 -3.03
C GLY A 58 -11.00 14.13 -3.31
N LEU A 59 -11.96 13.69 -4.11
CA LEU A 59 -12.19 12.31 -4.47
C LEU A 59 -10.94 11.57 -4.99
N ASN A 60 -10.09 12.28 -5.75
CA ASN A 60 -8.92 11.67 -6.40
C ASN A 60 -7.81 11.27 -5.44
N GLY A 61 -7.50 12.12 -4.46
CA GLY A 61 -6.48 11.80 -3.45
C GLY A 61 -6.86 10.57 -2.67
N LYS A 62 -8.15 10.42 -2.41
CA LYS A 62 -8.69 9.27 -1.67
C LYS A 62 -8.78 8.01 -2.50
N LEU A 63 -9.18 8.10 -3.74
CA LEU A 63 -9.16 6.94 -4.63
C LEU A 63 -7.76 6.40 -4.80
N THR A 64 -6.73 7.26 -4.80
CA THR A 64 -5.34 6.81 -4.80
C THR A 64 -5.01 6.03 -3.52
N GLU A 65 -5.43 6.49 -2.36
CA GLU A 65 -5.23 5.76 -1.09
C GLU A 65 -6.03 4.46 -1.05
N ILE A 66 -7.27 4.48 -1.52
CA ILE A 66 -8.13 3.30 -1.59
C ILE A 66 -7.51 2.23 -2.50
N VAL A 67 -7.11 2.57 -3.72
CA VAL A 67 -6.52 1.58 -4.63
C VAL A 67 -5.20 1.02 -4.11
N ARG A 68 -4.40 1.83 -3.42
CA ARG A 68 -3.17 1.36 -2.75
C ARG A 68 -3.48 0.38 -1.62
N GLN A 69 -4.50 0.67 -0.82
CA GLN A 69 -4.95 -0.24 0.24
C GLN A 69 -5.50 -1.54 -0.33
N GLU A 70 -6.35 -1.48 -1.36
CA GLU A 70 -6.87 -2.68 -2.03
C GLU A 70 -5.72 -3.51 -2.64
N ARG A 71 -4.70 -2.88 -3.23
CA ARG A 71 -3.50 -3.59 -3.70
C ARG A 71 -2.77 -4.29 -2.57
N MET A 72 -2.56 -3.61 -1.45
CA MET A 72 -1.85 -4.19 -0.31
C MET A 72 -2.59 -5.37 0.30
N ILE A 73 -3.92 -5.37 0.28
CA ILE A 73 -4.76 -6.46 0.78
C ILE A 73 -4.79 -7.61 -0.22
N GLU A 74 -5.14 -7.33 -1.47
CA GLU A 74 -5.36 -8.35 -2.50
C GLU A 74 -4.06 -9.08 -2.88
N LEU A 75 -2.95 -8.35 -2.94
CA LEU A 75 -1.63 -8.90 -3.31
C LEU A 75 -0.76 -9.21 -2.07
N TYR A 76 -1.40 -9.34 -0.90
CA TYR A 76 -0.72 -9.76 0.32
C TYR A 76 -0.08 -11.13 0.11
N LEU A 77 1.14 -11.34 0.52
CA LEU A 77 1.97 -12.53 0.28
C LEU A 77 2.43 -12.78 -1.17
N GLU A 78 2.05 -11.94 -2.14
CA GLU A 78 2.54 -12.03 -3.52
C GLU A 78 3.83 -11.22 -3.76
N GLN A 79 4.47 -10.72 -2.71
CA GLN A 79 5.70 -9.91 -2.70
C GLN A 79 5.56 -8.53 -3.39
N GLN A 80 4.39 -8.18 -3.90
CA GLN A 80 4.14 -6.90 -4.57
C GLN A 80 4.28 -5.70 -3.62
N ASN A 81 3.88 -5.85 -2.36
CA ASN A 81 3.94 -4.77 -1.37
C ASN A 81 5.35 -4.22 -1.16
N PHE A 82 6.37 -5.06 -1.29
CA PHE A 82 7.77 -4.64 -1.19
C PHE A 82 8.12 -3.57 -2.24
N TRP A 83 7.67 -3.78 -3.48
CA TRP A 83 7.92 -2.88 -4.60
C TRP A 83 6.97 -1.69 -4.59
N ASP A 84 5.70 -1.92 -4.32
CA ASP A 84 4.65 -0.89 -4.29
C ASP A 84 4.96 0.21 -3.28
N ILE A 85 5.32 -0.14 -2.05
CA ILE A 85 5.66 0.84 -1.00
C ILE A 85 6.88 1.68 -1.40
N ARG A 86 7.85 1.09 -2.09
CA ARG A 86 9.03 1.81 -2.58
C ARG A 86 8.71 2.75 -3.73
N ARG A 87 7.98 2.29 -4.75
CA ARG A 87 7.61 3.14 -5.88
C ARG A 87 6.67 4.28 -5.50
N TRP A 88 5.83 4.07 -4.48
CA TRP A 88 4.97 5.12 -3.92
C TRP A 88 5.72 6.08 -3.00
N LYS A 89 6.94 5.78 -2.61
CA LYS A 89 7.74 6.50 -1.61
C LYS A 89 7.01 6.64 -0.27
N LEU A 90 6.41 5.55 0.20
CA LEU A 90 5.63 5.48 1.43
C LEU A 90 6.30 4.59 2.50
N GLY A 91 7.61 4.38 2.42
CA GLY A 91 8.37 3.57 3.36
C GLY A 91 8.22 4.05 4.80
N ASP A 92 8.34 5.34 5.03
CA ASP A 92 8.18 5.93 6.36
C ASP A 92 6.78 5.69 6.94
N LYS A 93 5.75 5.86 6.10
CA LYS A 93 4.35 5.69 6.51
C LYS A 93 4.03 4.25 6.94
N TYR A 94 4.60 3.25 6.25
CA TYR A 94 4.23 1.85 6.45
C TYR A 94 5.22 1.06 7.30
N PHE A 95 6.48 1.46 7.36
CA PHE A 95 7.51 0.73 8.10
C PHE A 95 7.95 1.42 9.39
N ASN A 96 7.97 2.75 9.46
CA ASN A 96 8.36 3.47 10.67
C ASN A 96 7.19 3.62 11.67
N VAL A 97 6.41 2.56 11.77
CA VAL A 97 5.27 2.47 12.72
C VAL A 97 5.38 1.21 13.54
N PRO A 98 4.89 1.21 14.78
CA PRO A 98 4.87 0.01 15.61
C PRO A 98 4.14 -1.15 14.95
N VAL A 99 4.69 -2.34 15.05
CA VAL A 99 4.03 -3.56 14.58
C VAL A 99 2.87 -3.87 15.51
N LYS A 100 1.72 -4.16 14.93
CA LYS A 100 0.51 -4.52 15.68
C LYS A 100 0.05 -5.91 15.25
N GLY A 101 -0.50 -6.65 16.19
CA GLY A 101 -1.03 -7.97 15.95
C GLY A 101 -2.20 -8.29 16.88
N MET A 102 -2.89 -9.39 16.61
CA MET A 102 -3.92 -9.90 17.49
C MET A 102 -3.28 -10.52 18.75
N ASN A 103 -4.03 -10.53 19.84
CA ASN A 103 -3.58 -11.14 21.09
C ASN A 103 -3.73 -12.66 21.03
N ILE A 104 -2.70 -13.34 20.54
CA ILE A 104 -2.70 -14.81 20.40
C ILE A 104 -2.68 -15.56 21.73
N ASP A 105 -2.37 -14.90 22.85
CA ASP A 105 -2.32 -15.50 24.19
C ASP A 105 -3.70 -15.49 24.89
N ALA A 106 -4.71 -14.90 24.27
CA ALA A 106 -6.04 -14.81 24.86
C ALA A 106 -6.77 -16.16 24.82
N THR A 107 -7.55 -16.42 25.88
CA THR A 107 -8.34 -17.64 26.04
C THR A 107 -9.75 -17.54 25.46
N ASP A 108 -10.18 -16.36 25.04
CA ASP A 108 -11.49 -16.10 24.47
C ASP A 108 -11.41 -15.19 23.23
N ILE A 109 -12.50 -15.16 22.46
CA ILE A 109 -12.54 -14.43 21.18
C ILE A 109 -12.43 -12.91 21.35
N ASN A 110 -12.96 -12.35 22.42
CA ASN A 110 -12.90 -10.92 22.67
C ASN A 110 -11.48 -10.49 23.03
N GLY A 111 -10.83 -11.27 23.85
CA GLY A 111 -9.41 -11.08 24.19
C GLY A 111 -8.52 -11.25 22.95
N PHE A 112 -8.77 -12.27 22.12
CA PHE A 112 -8.04 -12.47 20.85
C PHE A 112 -8.22 -11.29 19.90
N ALA A 113 -9.40 -10.72 19.80
CA ALA A 113 -9.69 -9.55 18.94
C ALA A 113 -9.01 -8.25 19.46
N THR A 114 -8.43 -8.25 20.63
CA THR A 114 -7.69 -7.10 21.16
C THR A 114 -6.35 -6.92 20.45
N VAL A 115 -6.14 -5.75 19.87
CA VAL A 115 -4.90 -5.43 19.16
C VAL A 115 -3.78 -5.12 20.16
N LYS A 116 -2.71 -5.89 20.13
CA LYS A 116 -1.47 -5.63 20.88
C LYS A 116 -0.44 -4.95 19.99
N THR A 117 0.32 -4.02 20.56
CA THR A 117 1.52 -3.45 19.92
C THR A 117 2.73 -4.28 20.34
N LEU A 118 3.47 -4.77 19.36
CA LEU A 118 4.70 -5.53 19.62
C LEU A 118 5.86 -4.58 19.95
N PRO A 119 6.83 -5.03 20.74
CA PRO A 119 7.99 -4.22 21.14
C PRO A 119 8.94 -3.95 19.96
N ASP A 120 8.86 -4.75 18.91
CA ASP A 120 9.74 -4.62 17.76
C ASP A 120 9.45 -3.35 16.96
N VAL A 121 10.49 -2.55 16.75
CA VAL A 121 10.44 -1.33 15.95
C VAL A 121 11.10 -1.61 14.62
N ARG A 122 10.33 -1.46 13.54
CA ARG A 122 10.89 -1.46 12.19
C ARG A 122 11.45 -0.06 11.90
N ASN A 123 12.55 -0.02 11.16
CA ASN A 123 13.16 1.22 10.72
C ASN A 123 13.34 1.18 9.20
N PHE A 124 12.75 2.12 8.51
CA PHE A 124 12.98 2.36 7.09
C PHE A 124 13.79 3.64 6.94
N ASP A 125 15.03 3.48 6.49
CA ASP A 125 15.97 4.58 6.33
C ASP A 125 15.75 5.29 4.99
N THR A 126 15.22 6.50 5.05
CA THR A 126 14.92 7.36 3.91
C THR A 126 16.06 8.34 3.66
N PRO A 127 16.53 8.53 2.41
CA PRO A 127 16.03 7.95 1.16
C PRO A 127 16.67 6.61 0.76
N ARG A 128 17.62 6.12 1.54
CA ARG A 128 18.49 4.98 1.22
C ARG A 128 17.71 3.74 0.79
N GLN A 129 16.73 3.32 1.58
CA GLN A 129 16.04 2.05 1.37
C GLN A 129 14.96 2.07 0.26
N TYR A 130 14.76 3.20 -0.42
CA TYR A 130 13.94 3.21 -1.63
C TYR A 130 14.63 2.54 -2.82
N LEU A 131 15.95 2.51 -2.81
CA LEU A 131 16.76 1.78 -3.79
C LEU A 131 17.40 0.55 -3.12
N LEU A 132 17.85 -0.39 -3.93
CA LEU A 132 18.69 -1.49 -3.47
C LEU A 132 20.16 -1.17 -3.73
N PRO A 133 21.08 -1.64 -2.88
CA PRO A 133 22.50 -1.46 -3.16
C PRO A 133 22.91 -2.25 -4.41
N ILE A 134 23.77 -1.67 -5.20
CA ILE A 134 24.48 -2.41 -6.26
C ILE A 134 25.50 -3.32 -5.56
N PRO A 135 25.59 -4.61 -5.91
CA PRO A 135 26.55 -5.51 -5.31
C PRO A 135 27.98 -4.94 -5.40
N ALA A 136 28.72 -4.94 -4.29
CA ALA A 136 30.07 -4.36 -4.22
C ALA A 136 31.01 -4.96 -5.28
N ALA A 137 30.87 -6.25 -5.58
CA ALA A 137 31.64 -6.92 -6.63
C ALA A 137 31.42 -6.31 -8.02
N GLU A 138 30.20 -5.83 -8.33
CA GLU A 138 29.91 -5.21 -9.62
C GLU A 138 30.44 -3.78 -9.68
N VAL A 139 30.34 -3.03 -8.59
CA VAL A 139 30.93 -1.68 -8.49
C VAL A 139 32.46 -1.76 -8.65
N SER A 140 33.09 -2.77 -8.07
CA SER A 140 34.54 -2.96 -8.18
C SER A 140 35.05 -3.33 -9.57
N LYS A 141 34.22 -4.00 -10.38
CA LYS A 141 34.54 -4.40 -11.76
C LYS A 141 34.46 -3.26 -12.76
N ASN A 142 33.59 -2.28 -12.50
CA ASN A 142 33.32 -1.20 -13.43
C ASN A 142 33.63 0.15 -12.79
N PRO A 143 34.77 0.79 -13.13
CA PRO A 143 35.18 2.05 -12.53
C PRO A 143 34.24 3.24 -12.82
N ASN A 144 33.34 3.09 -13.79
CA ASN A 144 32.32 4.09 -14.11
C ASN A 144 30.99 3.86 -13.36
N MET A 145 30.90 2.78 -12.58
CA MET A 145 29.70 2.47 -11.83
C MET A 145 29.71 3.18 -10.47
N VAL A 146 28.71 3.97 -10.22
CA VAL A 146 28.53 4.69 -8.94
C VAL A 146 27.44 3.99 -8.14
N GLN A 147 27.74 3.73 -6.86
CA GLN A 147 26.77 3.14 -5.93
C GLN A 147 25.55 4.04 -5.75
N ASN A 148 24.40 3.43 -5.47
CA ASN A 148 23.20 4.16 -5.09
C ASN A 148 23.45 5.02 -3.84
N PRO A 149 22.79 6.18 -3.72
CA PRO A 149 23.02 7.11 -2.62
C PRO A 149 22.90 6.46 -1.24
N ASN A 150 23.84 6.80 -0.34
CA ASN A 150 23.86 6.38 1.06
C ASN A 150 24.16 4.88 1.30
N TYR A 151 24.76 4.19 0.33
CA TYR A 151 25.33 2.85 0.49
C TYR A 151 26.84 2.84 0.45
#